data_d9546d868c8c6f6a03387adca8a7d226
#
_entry.id   d9546d868c8c6f6a03387adca8a7d226
#
_cell.length_a   1.000
_cell.length_b   1.000
_cell.length_c   1.000
_cell.angle_alpha   90.00
_cell.angle_beta   90.00
_cell.angle_gamma   90.00
#
_symmetry.space_group_name_H-M   'P 1'
#
loop_
_entity.id
_entity.type
_entity.pdbx_description
1 polymer ?
#
loop_
_entity_poly.entity_id
_entity_poly.type
_entity_poly.pdbx_seq_one_letter_code
_entity_poly.pdbx_strand_id
1 'polypeptide(L)'
;MALKAGKRTVKLKPSLADNIGIPKFADTNIAAEISKPIAEAIDSFRKVAEADAAVDFKVNFNNKTRDHYIALQEKFEFDPDGMKNAVDSFSKTTLANTPVVYKDYAANIIAQKNLANMNFATKNYKARNDQKVLDGFVEQRKNFENDFIFQSNNIVENSDGRVQDINNHTASTHLINLNE
;
A
#
# COMPACT_ATOMS: atom_id res chain seq x y z
N MET A 1 -10.93 -13.90 -26.02
CA MET A 1 -11.50 -15.17 -25.52
C MET A 1 -11.33 -15.22 -24.01
N ALA A 2 -12.42 -15.05 -23.24
CA ALA A 2 -12.37 -15.04 -21.78
C ALA A 2 -12.67 -16.46 -21.27
N LEU A 3 -11.72 -17.05 -20.55
CA LEU A 3 -11.90 -18.33 -19.87
C LEU A 3 -12.81 -18.12 -18.64
N LYS A 4 -14.05 -18.59 -18.70
CA LYS A 4 -14.96 -18.68 -17.55
C LYS A 4 -14.44 -19.77 -16.61
N ALA A 5 -13.91 -19.38 -15.46
CA ALA A 5 -13.64 -20.29 -14.35
C ALA A 5 -14.97 -20.82 -13.81
N GLY A 6 -15.29 -22.07 -14.10
CA GLY A 6 -16.46 -22.75 -13.59
C GLY A 6 -16.34 -22.98 -12.09
N LYS A 7 -17.24 -22.41 -11.28
CA LYS A 7 -17.41 -22.75 -9.86
C LYS A 7 -17.85 -24.21 -9.76
N ARG A 8 -16.92 -25.11 -9.43
CA ARG A 8 -17.28 -26.47 -9.01
C ARG A 8 -17.74 -26.42 -7.56
N THR A 9 -19.04 -26.27 -7.34
CA THR A 9 -19.66 -26.57 -6.05
C THR A 9 -19.82 -28.08 -5.96
N VAL A 10 -18.93 -28.76 -5.25
CA VAL A 10 -19.12 -30.16 -4.87
C VAL A 10 -20.19 -30.15 -3.77
N LYS A 11 -21.44 -30.41 -4.16
CA LYS A 11 -22.49 -30.72 -3.22
C LYS A 11 -22.27 -32.19 -2.79
N LEU A 12 -21.62 -32.38 -1.67
CA LEU A 12 -21.63 -33.68 -0.98
C LEU A 12 -23.08 -33.96 -0.58
N LYS A 13 -23.73 -34.87 -1.29
CA LYS A 13 -25.05 -35.38 -0.90
C LYS A 13 -24.88 -36.19 0.41
N PRO A 14 -25.67 -35.93 1.45
CA PRO A 14 -25.59 -36.69 2.71
C PRO A 14 -26.15 -38.13 2.62
N SER A 15 -26.34 -38.65 1.43
CA SER A 15 -27.08 -39.92 1.23
C SER A 15 -26.20 -41.18 1.10
N LEU A 16 -24.88 -41.06 1.36
CA LEU A 16 -24.01 -42.27 1.33
C LEU A 16 -23.95 -43.00 2.69
N ALA A 17 -24.43 -42.37 3.78
CA ALA A 17 -24.44 -43.00 5.09
C ALA A 17 -25.63 -43.94 5.33
N ASP A 18 -26.76 -43.75 4.58
CA ASP A 18 -27.97 -44.52 4.84
C ASP A 18 -28.11 -45.84 4.07
N ASN A 19 -27.19 -46.12 3.12
CA ASN A 19 -27.29 -47.32 2.27
C ASN A 19 -26.18 -48.35 2.42
N ILE A 20 -25.27 -48.18 3.36
CA ILE A 20 -24.35 -49.26 3.74
C ILE A 20 -25.06 -50.04 4.83
N GLY A 21 -25.72 -51.14 4.41
CA GLY A 21 -26.25 -52.15 5.35
C GLY A 21 -25.13 -52.65 6.21
N ILE A 22 -24.92 -52.02 7.37
CA ILE A 22 -23.96 -52.48 8.37
C ILE A 22 -24.48 -53.79 8.89
N PRO A 23 -23.77 -54.93 8.65
CA PRO A 23 -24.16 -56.18 9.28
C PRO A 23 -24.13 -55.93 10.80
N LYS A 24 -25.25 -56.26 11.49
CA LYS A 24 -25.30 -56.22 12.96
C LYS A 24 -24.36 -57.29 13.47
N PHE A 25 -23.11 -56.95 13.65
CA PHE A 25 -22.14 -57.75 14.37
C PHE A 25 -22.45 -57.62 15.86
N ALA A 26 -22.73 -58.75 16.50
CA ALA A 26 -23.08 -58.83 17.91
C ALA A 26 -21.89 -58.58 18.86
N ASP A 27 -20.72 -58.21 18.32
CA ASP A 27 -19.52 -57.91 19.11
C ASP A 27 -19.28 -56.40 19.13
N THR A 28 -19.56 -55.79 20.28
CA THR A 28 -19.34 -54.36 20.55
C THR A 28 -17.88 -53.93 20.43
N ASN A 29 -16.93 -54.85 20.52
CA ASN A 29 -15.49 -54.56 20.35
C ASN A 29 -15.07 -54.34 18.90
N ILE A 30 -15.63 -55.08 17.94
CA ILE A 30 -15.32 -54.97 16.50
C ILE A 30 -15.84 -53.62 15.97
N ALA A 31 -17.01 -53.18 16.41
CA ALA A 31 -17.57 -51.90 16.03
C ALA A 31 -16.71 -50.73 16.54
N ALA A 32 -16.12 -50.82 17.71
CA ALA A 32 -15.21 -49.84 18.28
C ALA A 32 -13.85 -49.81 17.56
N GLU A 33 -13.33 -50.97 17.18
CA GLU A 33 -12.05 -51.08 16.43
C GLU A 33 -12.13 -50.56 15.01
N ILE A 34 -13.29 -50.67 14.34
CA ILE A 34 -13.51 -50.14 12.97
C ILE A 34 -13.86 -48.66 13.01
N SER A 35 -14.57 -48.20 14.02
CA SER A 35 -15.02 -46.79 14.10
C SER A 35 -13.88 -45.83 14.41
N LYS A 36 -12.87 -46.24 15.17
CA LYS A 36 -11.73 -45.38 15.54
C LYS A 36 -10.85 -44.96 14.35
N PRO A 37 -10.35 -45.89 13.48
CA PRO A 37 -9.55 -45.51 12.33
C PRO A 37 -10.36 -44.68 11.31
N ILE A 38 -11.68 -44.91 11.18
CA ILE A 38 -12.54 -44.10 10.33
C ILE A 38 -12.67 -42.67 10.87
N ALA A 39 -12.87 -42.50 12.18
CA ALA A 39 -12.90 -41.20 12.82
C ALA A 39 -11.57 -40.43 12.68
N GLU A 40 -10.45 -41.13 12.87
CA GLU A 40 -9.09 -40.54 12.66
C GLU A 40 -8.84 -40.15 11.21
N ALA A 41 -9.31 -40.91 10.23
CA ALA A 41 -9.23 -40.57 8.82
C ALA A 41 -10.07 -39.34 8.48
N ILE A 42 -11.31 -39.30 8.98
CA ILE A 42 -12.21 -38.13 8.80
C ILE A 42 -11.58 -36.88 9.40
N ASP A 43 -11.00 -36.96 10.60
CA ASP A 43 -10.36 -35.83 11.26
C ASP A 43 -9.10 -35.39 10.50
N SER A 44 -8.35 -36.31 9.92
CA SER A 44 -7.19 -36.01 9.06
C SER A 44 -7.61 -35.29 7.78
N PHE A 45 -8.67 -35.75 7.10
CA PHE A 45 -9.21 -35.09 5.91
C PHE A 45 -9.73 -33.69 6.25
N ARG A 46 -10.39 -33.50 7.40
CA ARG A 46 -10.85 -32.19 7.85
C ARG A 46 -9.67 -31.23 8.08
N LYS A 47 -8.61 -31.68 8.75
CA LYS A 47 -7.41 -30.87 8.98
C LYS A 47 -6.71 -30.44 7.68
N VAL A 48 -6.64 -31.34 6.69
CA VAL A 48 -6.10 -31.01 5.37
C VAL A 48 -6.97 -29.96 4.68
N ALA A 49 -8.29 -30.15 4.65
CA ALA A 49 -9.20 -29.19 4.05
C ALA A 49 -9.16 -27.81 4.72
N GLU A 50 -9.04 -27.76 6.05
CA GLU A 50 -8.88 -26.51 6.80
C GLU A 50 -7.52 -25.83 6.49
N ALA A 51 -6.46 -26.61 6.33
CA ALA A 51 -5.15 -26.09 5.95
C ALA A 51 -5.15 -25.51 4.53
N ASP A 52 -5.75 -26.21 3.57
CA ASP A 52 -5.89 -25.72 2.18
C ASP A 52 -6.72 -24.44 2.12
N ALA A 53 -7.85 -24.39 2.83
CA ALA A 53 -8.68 -23.19 2.93
C ALA A 53 -7.93 -22.00 3.54
N ALA A 54 -7.06 -22.24 4.51
CA ALA A 54 -6.21 -21.21 5.11
C ALA A 54 -5.15 -20.69 4.14
N VAL A 55 -4.56 -21.55 3.34
CA VAL A 55 -3.58 -21.16 2.29
C VAL A 55 -4.28 -20.33 1.23
N ASP A 56 -5.42 -20.81 0.74
CA ASP A 56 -6.21 -20.09 -0.28
C ASP A 56 -6.63 -18.69 0.20
N PHE A 57 -7.10 -18.60 1.45
CA PHE A 57 -7.42 -17.31 2.04
C PHE A 57 -6.21 -16.38 2.05
N LYS A 58 -5.05 -16.84 2.55
CA LYS A 58 -3.84 -16.01 2.67
C LYS A 58 -3.36 -15.52 1.31
N VAL A 59 -3.34 -16.38 0.30
CA VAL A 59 -2.93 -16.02 -1.07
C VAL A 59 -3.87 -14.98 -1.66
N ASN A 60 -5.18 -15.23 -1.61
CA ASN A 60 -6.18 -14.32 -2.16
C ASN A 60 -6.21 -12.97 -1.42
N PHE A 61 -6.06 -13.01 -0.09
CA PHE A 61 -6.00 -11.81 0.73
C PHE A 61 -4.78 -10.95 0.42
N ASN A 62 -3.60 -11.58 0.29
CA ASN A 62 -2.36 -10.87 -0.04
C ASN A 62 -2.43 -10.23 -1.43
N ASN A 63 -2.94 -10.95 -2.44
CA ASN A 63 -3.08 -10.41 -3.79
C ASN A 63 -4.04 -9.23 -3.81
N LYS A 64 -5.24 -9.38 -3.24
CA LYS A 64 -6.24 -8.29 -3.16
C LYS A 64 -5.69 -7.07 -2.43
N THR A 65 -5.00 -7.29 -1.32
CA THR A 65 -4.41 -6.24 -0.50
C THR A 65 -3.29 -5.53 -1.28
N ARG A 66 -2.39 -6.27 -1.93
CA ARG A 66 -1.32 -5.72 -2.75
C ARG A 66 -1.88 -4.81 -3.85
N ASP A 67 -2.83 -5.30 -4.63
CA ASP A 67 -3.38 -4.57 -5.78
C ASP A 67 -4.09 -3.28 -5.31
N HIS A 68 -4.78 -3.33 -4.16
CA HIS A 68 -5.38 -2.15 -3.57
C HIS A 68 -4.35 -1.11 -3.15
N TYR A 69 -3.26 -1.51 -2.47
CA TYR A 69 -2.24 -0.57 -2.03
C TYR A 69 -1.42 0.02 -3.18
N ILE A 70 -1.22 -0.72 -4.27
CA ILE A 70 -0.63 -0.16 -5.50
C ILE A 70 -1.51 0.98 -6.03
N ALA A 71 -2.82 0.76 -6.14
CA ALA A 71 -3.75 1.80 -6.58
C ALA A 71 -3.77 3.03 -5.64
N LEU A 72 -3.63 2.83 -4.32
CA LEU A 72 -3.50 3.93 -3.37
C LEU A 72 -2.20 4.71 -3.55
N GLN A 73 -1.07 4.04 -3.81
CA GLN A 73 0.21 4.69 -4.08
C GLN A 73 0.14 5.59 -5.31
N GLU A 74 -0.47 5.11 -6.39
CA GLU A 74 -0.67 5.90 -7.60
C GLU A 74 -1.56 7.12 -7.35
N LYS A 75 -2.63 6.94 -6.59
CA LYS A 75 -3.61 8.02 -6.33
C LYS A 75 -3.13 9.07 -5.34
N PHE A 76 -2.39 8.68 -4.31
CA PHE A 76 -2.01 9.53 -3.19
C PHE A 76 -0.48 9.65 -3.04
N GLU A 77 0.26 9.58 -4.13
CA GLU A 77 1.72 9.61 -4.14
C GLU A 77 2.31 10.79 -3.36
N PHE A 78 1.68 11.97 -3.48
CA PHE A 78 2.12 13.22 -2.88
C PHE A 78 1.12 13.79 -1.87
N ASP A 79 0.18 12.96 -1.38
CA ASP A 79 -0.88 13.36 -0.45
C ASP A 79 -0.92 12.41 0.77
N PRO A 80 -0.12 12.69 1.82
CA PRO A 80 -0.10 11.88 3.03
C PRO A 80 -1.45 11.81 3.76
N ASP A 81 -2.23 12.90 3.76
CA ASP A 81 -3.52 12.96 4.44
C ASP A 81 -4.58 12.13 3.69
N GLY A 82 -4.61 12.24 2.36
CA GLY A 82 -5.44 11.40 1.50
C GLY A 82 -5.07 9.91 1.64
N MET A 83 -3.77 9.59 1.66
CA MET A 83 -3.28 8.23 1.91
C MET A 83 -3.77 7.71 3.27
N LYS A 84 -3.62 8.49 4.34
CA LYS A 84 -4.06 8.12 5.69
C LYS A 84 -5.56 7.78 5.72
N ASN A 85 -6.39 8.67 5.21
CA ASN A 85 -7.84 8.46 5.19
C ASN A 85 -8.23 7.20 4.38
N ALA A 86 -7.56 6.95 3.26
CA ALA A 86 -7.82 5.80 2.41
C ALA A 86 -7.40 4.48 3.08
N VAL A 87 -6.22 4.41 3.69
CA VAL A 87 -5.75 3.20 4.39
C VAL A 87 -6.60 2.90 5.64
N ASP A 88 -7.06 3.91 6.37
CA ASP A 88 -7.94 3.75 7.53
C ASP A 88 -9.32 3.21 7.11
N SER A 89 -9.90 3.74 6.03
CA SER A 89 -11.17 3.27 5.47
C SER A 89 -11.06 1.83 4.98
N PHE A 90 -10.01 1.51 4.23
CA PHE A 90 -9.75 0.16 3.74
C PHE A 90 -9.59 -0.84 4.90
N SER A 91 -8.83 -0.46 5.93
CA SER A 91 -8.62 -1.30 7.11
C SER A 91 -9.92 -1.66 7.80
N LYS A 92 -10.76 -0.66 8.08
CA LYS A 92 -12.08 -0.86 8.72
C LYS A 92 -12.95 -1.80 7.91
N THR A 93 -13.11 -1.53 6.61
CA THR A 93 -13.97 -2.33 5.73
C THR A 93 -13.45 -3.76 5.57
N THR A 94 -12.13 -3.91 5.37
CA THR A 94 -11.52 -5.21 5.15
C THR A 94 -11.58 -6.09 6.39
N LEU A 95 -11.26 -5.56 7.57
CA LEU A 95 -11.33 -6.31 8.82
C LEU A 95 -12.77 -6.66 9.23
N ALA A 96 -13.75 -5.79 8.93
CA ALA A 96 -15.16 -6.11 9.16
C ALA A 96 -15.63 -7.32 8.34
N ASN A 97 -15.13 -7.46 7.11
CA ASN A 97 -15.51 -8.53 6.19
C ASN A 97 -14.58 -9.77 6.26
N THR A 98 -13.57 -9.76 7.13
CA THR A 98 -12.65 -10.89 7.29
C THR A 98 -13.24 -11.90 8.28
N PRO A 99 -13.23 -13.22 7.96
CA PRO A 99 -13.63 -14.27 8.90
C PRO A 99 -12.83 -14.20 10.19
N VAL A 100 -13.47 -14.48 11.32
CA VAL A 100 -12.87 -14.33 12.67
C VAL A 100 -11.54 -15.08 12.80
N VAL A 101 -11.45 -16.29 12.24
CA VAL A 101 -10.26 -17.14 12.29
C VAL A 101 -9.03 -16.55 11.56
N TYR A 102 -9.23 -15.58 10.67
CA TYR A 102 -8.17 -14.93 9.90
C TYR A 102 -7.97 -13.47 10.26
N LYS A 103 -8.72 -12.92 11.23
CA LYS A 103 -8.66 -11.48 11.58
C LYS A 103 -7.28 -11.04 12.02
N ASP A 104 -6.60 -11.82 12.85
CA ASP A 104 -5.26 -11.47 13.35
C ASP A 104 -4.23 -11.45 12.22
N TYR A 105 -4.29 -12.43 11.31
CA TYR A 105 -3.45 -12.44 10.14
C TYR A 105 -3.70 -11.21 9.25
N ALA A 106 -4.97 -10.93 8.95
CA ALA A 106 -5.35 -9.80 8.12
C ALA A 106 -4.95 -8.47 8.76
N ALA A 107 -5.15 -8.30 10.06
CA ALA A 107 -4.77 -7.10 10.80
C ALA A 107 -3.27 -6.85 10.74
N ASN A 108 -2.44 -7.87 10.91
CA ASN A 108 -0.99 -7.75 10.81
C ASN A 108 -0.53 -7.33 9.41
N ILE A 109 -1.06 -7.95 8.36
CA ILE A 109 -0.72 -7.59 6.97
C ILE A 109 -1.15 -6.15 6.65
N ILE A 110 -2.37 -5.77 7.02
CA ILE A 110 -2.90 -4.42 6.83
C ILE A 110 -2.04 -3.40 7.56
N ALA A 111 -1.70 -3.63 8.83
CA ALA A 111 -0.88 -2.71 9.62
C ALA A 111 0.49 -2.46 8.98
N GLN A 112 1.18 -3.51 8.54
CA GLN A 112 2.47 -3.40 7.85
C GLN A 112 2.33 -2.62 6.53
N LYS A 113 1.31 -2.90 5.74
CA LYS A 113 1.06 -2.21 4.47
C LYS A 113 0.68 -0.75 4.67
N ASN A 114 -0.16 -0.44 5.66
CA ASN A 114 -0.52 0.93 6.01
C ASN A 114 0.72 1.75 6.35
N LEU A 115 1.58 1.24 7.23
CA LEU A 115 2.82 1.93 7.61
C LEU A 115 3.73 2.19 6.40
N ALA A 116 3.92 1.17 5.54
CA ALA A 116 4.73 1.32 4.34
C ALA A 116 4.17 2.38 3.38
N ASN A 117 2.85 2.42 3.18
CA ASN A 117 2.21 3.37 2.28
C ASN A 117 2.20 4.79 2.84
N MET A 118 2.00 4.96 4.14
CA MET A 118 2.12 6.26 4.80
C MET A 118 3.54 6.83 4.67
N ASN A 119 4.55 5.99 4.90
CA ASN A 119 5.95 6.39 4.74
C ASN A 119 6.28 6.76 3.29
N PHE A 120 5.75 6.01 2.32
CA PHE A 120 5.90 6.30 0.89
C PHE A 120 5.33 7.67 0.53
N ALA A 121 4.07 7.95 0.87
CA ALA A 121 3.42 9.23 0.57
C ALA A 121 4.12 10.41 1.27
N THR A 122 4.51 10.23 2.54
CA THR A 122 5.22 11.27 3.30
C THR A 122 6.59 11.60 2.69
N LYS A 123 7.35 10.57 2.30
CA LYS A 123 8.66 10.74 1.66
C LYS A 123 8.54 11.49 0.33
N ASN A 124 7.59 11.08 -0.50
CA ASN A 124 7.38 11.70 -1.82
C ASN A 124 6.87 13.13 -1.70
N TYR A 125 5.95 13.38 -0.76
CA TYR A 125 5.49 14.74 -0.45
C TYR A 125 6.64 15.66 -0.04
N LYS A 126 7.52 15.18 0.86
CA LYS A 126 8.70 15.93 1.28
C LYS A 126 9.64 16.20 0.11
N ALA A 127 9.99 15.16 -0.65
CA ALA A 127 10.88 15.31 -1.82
C ALA A 127 10.34 16.31 -2.84
N ARG A 128 9.02 16.30 -3.10
CA ARG A 128 8.37 17.27 -3.99
C ARG A 128 8.44 18.69 -3.44
N ASN A 129 8.26 18.88 -2.14
CA ASN A 129 8.38 20.20 -1.53
C ASN A 129 9.81 20.71 -1.54
N ASP A 130 10.80 19.85 -1.22
CA ASP A 130 12.21 20.20 -1.29
C ASP A 130 12.59 20.62 -2.73
N GLN A 131 12.09 19.89 -3.75
CA GLN A 131 12.30 20.26 -5.15
C GLN A 131 11.69 21.62 -5.51
N LYS A 132 10.46 21.90 -5.06
CA LYS A 132 9.82 23.22 -5.29
C LYS A 132 10.62 24.37 -4.65
N VAL A 133 11.19 24.14 -3.47
CA VAL A 133 12.04 25.14 -2.81
C VAL A 133 13.30 25.37 -3.64
N LEU A 134 13.96 24.31 -4.13
CA LEU A 134 15.12 24.41 -4.99
C LEU A 134 14.81 25.13 -6.31
N ASP A 135 13.69 24.79 -6.95
CA ASP A 135 13.25 25.44 -8.18
C ASP A 135 12.99 26.94 -7.95
N GLY A 136 12.41 27.31 -6.81
CA GLY A 136 12.24 28.70 -6.40
C GLY A 136 13.54 29.46 -6.24
N PHE A 137 14.57 28.85 -5.63
CA PHE A 137 15.89 29.47 -5.53
C PHE A 137 16.56 29.65 -6.89
N VAL A 138 16.43 28.66 -7.78
CA VAL A 138 16.96 28.74 -9.15
C VAL A 138 16.30 29.90 -9.93
N GLU A 139 14.99 30.06 -9.79
CA GLU A 139 14.25 31.14 -10.41
C GLU A 139 14.66 32.51 -9.86
N GLN A 140 14.75 32.64 -8.54
CA GLN A 140 15.23 33.87 -7.88
C GLN A 140 16.64 34.25 -8.36
N ARG A 141 17.55 33.26 -8.41
CA ARG A 141 18.89 33.48 -8.92
C ARG A 141 18.91 33.97 -10.37
N LYS A 142 18.08 33.36 -11.23
CA LYS A 142 17.93 33.76 -12.63
C LYS A 142 17.44 35.21 -12.74
N ASN A 143 16.44 35.57 -11.95
CA ASN A 143 15.92 36.93 -11.93
C ASN A 143 17.00 37.94 -11.47
N PHE A 144 17.76 37.58 -10.42
CA PHE A 144 18.88 38.40 -9.98
C PHE A 144 19.96 38.56 -11.04
N GLU A 145 20.36 37.48 -11.71
CA GLU A 145 21.34 37.53 -12.81
C GLU A 145 20.85 38.44 -13.97
N ASN A 146 19.58 38.36 -14.33
CA ASN A 146 18.99 39.18 -15.37
C ASN A 146 18.93 40.67 -14.96
N ASP A 147 18.54 40.96 -13.73
CA ASP A 147 18.51 42.32 -13.19
C ASP A 147 19.91 42.93 -13.11
N PHE A 148 20.89 42.14 -12.71
CA PHE A 148 22.29 42.55 -12.68
C PHE A 148 22.83 42.87 -14.06
N ILE A 149 22.55 42.02 -15.06
CA ILE A 149 22.95 42.26 -16.47
C ILE A 149 22.28 43.52 -17.00
N PHE A 150 20.99 43.68 -16.74
CA PHE A 150 20.24 44.88 -17.18
C PHE A 150 20.82 46.16 -16.57
N GLN A 151 21.09 46.14 -15.24
CA GLN A 151 21.67 47.29 -14.55
C GLN A 151 23.10 47.59 -15.04
N SER A 152 23.89 46.55 -15.29
CA SER A 152 25.27 46.67 -15.80
C SER A 152 25.28 47.31 -17.20
N ASN A 153 24.39 46.88 -18.07
CA ASN A 153 24.25 47.47 -19.41
C ASN A 153 23.81 48.94 -19.37
N ASN A 154 22.87 49.26 -18.48
CA ASN A 154 22.43 50.67 -18.30
C ASN A 154 23.53 51.56 -17.74
N ILE A 155 24.44 51.05 -16.92
CA ILE A 155 25.60 51.79 -16.43
C ILE A 155 26.57 52.10 -17.58
N VAL A 156 26.82 51.09 -18.44
CA VAL A 156 27.70 51.28 -19.62
C VAL A 156 27.11 52.28 -20.62
N GLU A 157 25.80 52.26 -20.87
CA GLU A 157 25.15 53.16 -21.81
C GLU A 157 25.03 54.61 -21.31
N ASN A 158 24.87 54.81 -19.98
CA ASN A 158 24.66 56.14 -19.39
C ASN A 158 25.89 56.72 -18.71
N SER A 159 27.06 56.09 -18.80
CA SER A 159 28.25 56.57 -18.08
C SER A 159 29.00 57.65 -18.82
N ASP A 160 28.82 58.89 -18.44
CA ASP A 160 29.83 59.98 -18.55
C ASP A 160 31.03 59.73 -17.61
N GLY A 161 31.46 58.47 -17.47
CA GLY A 161 32.64 58.05 -16.67
C GLY A 161 32.45 58.04 -15.14
N ARG A 162 31.25 58.24 -14.61
CA ARG A 162 30.94 58.10 -13.16
C ARG A 162 30.18 56.83 -12.91
N VAL A 163 30.90 55.83 -12.37
CA VAL A 163 30.28 54.64 -11.75
C VAL A 163 29.49 55.13 -10.53
N GLN A 164 28.17 55.11 -10.59
CA GLN A 164 27.37 55.46 -9.41
C GLN A 164 27.40 54.32 -8.41
N ASP A 165 27.79 54.63 -7.18
CA ASP A 165 27.88 53.71 -6.04
C ASP A 165 26.54 53.04 -5.67
N ILE A 166 25.43 53.54 -6.19
CA ILE A 166 24.05 53.03 -5.94
C ILE A 166 23.90 51.56 -6.36
N ASN A 167 24.60 51.11 -7.40
CA ASN A 167 24.44 49.74 -7.93
C ASN A 167 25.19 48.70 -7.14
N ASN A 168 26.31 49.10 -6.53
CA ASN A 168 27.09 48.22 -5.64
C ASN A 168 26.31 47.91 -4.32
N HIS A 169 25.53 48.89 -3.85
CA HIS A 169 24.72 48.72 -2.67
C HIS A 169 23.56 47.75 -2.91
N THR A 170 22.87 47.88 -4.06
CA THR A 170 21.75 46.99 -4.43
C THR A 170 22.22 45.57 -4.66
N ALA A 171 23.34 45.37 -5.37
CA ALA A 171 23.94 44.04 -5.55
C ALA A 171 24.37 43.39 -4.24
N SER A 172 24.96 44.17 -3.33
CA SER A 172 25.37 43.68 -1.99
C SER A 172 24.17 43.28 -1.14
N THR A 173 23.06 44.04 -1.18
CA THR A 173 21.85 43.76 -0.44
C THR A 173 21.17 42.48 -0.94
N HIS A 174 21.13 42.25 -2.25
CA HIS A 174 20.60 41.01 -2.82
C HIS A 174 21.44 39.78 -2.50
N LEU A 175 22.79 39.90 -2.47
CA LEU A 175 23.68 38.82 -2.09
C LEU A 175 23.56 38.44 -0.60
N ILE A 176 23.29 39.39 0.27
CA ILE A 176 23.04 39.13 1.70
C ILE A 176 21.74 38.36 1.89
N ASN A 177 20.67 38.74 1.18
CA ASN A 177 19.36 38.08 1.27
C ASN A 177 19.34 36.66 0.67
N LEU A 178 20.34 36.27 -0.13
CA LEU A 178 20.48 34.90 -0.67
C LEU A 178 21.26 33.96 0.28
N ASN A 179 21.92 34.52 1.30
CA ASN A 179 22.73 33.76 2.26
C ASN A 179 22.06 33.57 3.65
N GLU A 180 20.86 34.16 3.87
CA GLU A 180 19.99 33.90 5.03
C GLU A 180 18.90 32.88 4.70
#